data_60f97e706bcf3f4cfe6b1bd3d5235524
#
_entry.id   60f97e706bcf3f4cfe6b1bd3d5235524
#
_cell.length_a   1.000
_cell.length_b   1.000
_cell.length_c   1.000
_cell.angle_alpha   90.00
_cell.angle_beta   90.00
_cell.angle_gamma   90.00
#
_symmetry.space_group_name_H-M   'P 1'
#
loop_
_entity.id
_entity.type
_entity.pdbx_description
1 polymer ?
#
loop_
_entity_poly.entity_id
_entity_poly.type
_entity_poly.pdbx_seq_one_letter_code
_entity_poly.pdbx_strand_id
1 'polypeptide(L)'
;GSAIAATAPVIDADDEEVAQAISVIFFFNMLAALLFPMLGTALGFSQTSGEAFGIFAGTAVNDTSSVTAAASTWDSMYSLGSETLDKAVTVKLTRTLAIIPITLVLAWMRTRSAQADGKKVELKKIFPFFILYFILASVITTAATALGVPASVFSPLKTLSKFLIVLAMSAIGLNTNIVKLIRTGGKPLGLGFCCWVGIAGMSLLMQHILGLW
;
A
#
# COMPACT_ATOMS: atom_id res chain seq x y z
N GLY A 1 6.94 2.12 0.11
CA GLY A 1 7.81 2.78 -0.88
C GLY A 1 7.53 4.29 -0.98
N SER A 2 6.31 4.70 -1.33
CA SER A 2 5.98 6.12 -1.51
C SER A 2 6.18 6.97 -0.25
N ALA A 3 5.87 6.45 0.92
CA ALA A 3 6.10 7.16 2.18
C ALA A 3 7.60 7.36 2.46
N ILE A 4 8.43 6.35 2.21
CA ILE A 4 9.89 6.46 2.34
C ILE A 4 10.42 7.49 1.36
N ALA A 5 10.02 7.41 0.08
CA ALA A 5 10.44 8.38 -0.94
C ALA A 5 10.05 9.83 -0.58
N ALA A 6 8.91 10.03 0.10
CA ALA A 6 8.46 11.33 0.54
C ALA A 6 9.19 11.82 1.81
N THR A 7 9.56 10.92 2.72
CA THR A 7 10.17 11.29 4.01
C THR A 7 11.70 11.31 3.98
N ALA A 8 12.34 10.47 3.18
CA ALA A 8 13.80 10.38 3.11
C ALA A 8 14.49 11.74 2.86
N PRO A 9 14.05 12.58 1.92
CA PRO A 9 14.64 13.92 1.73
C PRO A 9 14.37 14.86 2.90
N VAL A 10 13.32 14.58 3.70
CA VAL A 10 12.95 15.42 4.86
C VAL A 10 13.87 15.16 6.04
N ILE A 11 14.34 13.95 6.22
CA ILE A 11 15.22 13.55 7.34
C ILE A 11 16.69 13.48 6.92
N ASP A 12 17.02 13.85 5.68
CA ASP A 12 18.37 13.74 5.09
C ASP A 12 18.96 12.32 5.25
N ALA A 13 18.13 11.30 4.98
CA ALA A 13 18.54 9.90 5.08
C ALA A 13 19.51 9.51 3.96
N ASP A 14 20.52 8.70 4.29
CA ASP A 14 21.46 8.18 3.33
C ASP A 14 20.79 7.23 2.32
N ASP A 15 21.23 7.27 1.06
CA ASP A 15 20.69 6.45 -0.02
C ASP A 15 20.76 4.94 0.30
N GLU A 16 21.78 4.50 1.03
CA GLU A 16 21.95 3.11 1.45
C GLU A 16 20.88 2.71 2.49
N GLU A 17 20.61 3.57 3.47
CA GLU A 17 19.55 3.36 4.48
C GLU A 17 18.16 3.34 3.82
N VAL A 18 17.91 4.23 2.87
CA VAL A 18 16.68 4.29 2.08
C VAL A 18 16.49 2.99 1.28
N ALA A 19 17.53 2.56 0.56
CA ALA A 19 17.49 1.33 -0.22
C ALA A 19 17.26 0.09 0.67
N GLN A 20 17.88 0.04 1.85
CA GLN A 20 17.72 -1.02 2.81
C GLN A 20 16.28 -1.05 3.38
N ALA A 21 15.76 0.10 3.79
CA ALA A 21 14.38 0.21 4.28
C ALA A 21 13.34 -0.22 3.23
N ILE A 22 13.54 0.21 1.97
CA ILE A 22 12.68 -0.19 0.84
C ILE A 22 12.73 -1.71 0.64
N SER A 23 13.92 -2.31 0.66
CA SER A 23 14.11 -3.75 0.48
C SER A 23 13.42 -4.57 1.58
N VAL A 24 13.53 -4.13 2.84
CA VAL A 24 12.86 -4.76 3.99
C VAL A 24 11.34 -4.70 3.83
N ILE A 25 10.79 -3.54 3.45
CA ILE A 25 9.34 -3.39 3.25
C ILE A 25 8.86 -4.29 2.11
N PHE A 26 9.57 -4.34 0.98
CA PHE A 26 9.19 -5.22 -0.12
C PHE A 26 9.24 -6.69 0.26
N PHE A 27 10.23 -7.11 1.04
CA PHE A 27 10.32 -8.47 1.55
C PHE A 27 9.08 -8.85 2.39
N PHE A 28 8.71 -8.02 3.37
CA PHE A 28 7.52 -8.29 4.19
C PHE A 28 6.20 -8.16 3.41
N ASN A 29 6.14 -7.28 2.43
CA ASN A 29 4.98 -7.18 1.54
C ASN A 29 4.81 -8.44 0.68
N MET A 30 5.90 -9.00 0.17
CA MET A 30 5.88 -10.27 -0.56
C MET A 30 5.42 -11.42 0.35
N LEU A 31 5.96 -11.49 1.57
CA LEU A 31 5.50 -12.47 2.56
C LEU A 31 4.02 -12.29 2.89
N ALA A 32 3.54 -11.06 3.06
CA ALA A 32 2.14 -10.78 3.32
C ALA A 32 1.24 -11.25 2.16
N ALA A 33 1.64 -11.00 0.91
CA ALA A 33 0.88 -11.44 -0.25
C ALA A 33 0.68 -12.95 -0.31
N LEU A 34 1.67 -13.72 0.16
CA LEU A 34 1.64 -15.18 0.17
C LEU A 34 0.97 -15.75 1.43
N LEU A 35 1.28 -15.18 2.61
CA LEU A 35 0.89 -15.77 3.90
C LEU A 35 -0.48 -15.30 4.38
N PHE A 36 -0.90 -14.07 4.06
CA PHE A 36 -2.15 -13.52 4.58
C PHE A 36 -3.41 -14.24 4.09
N PRO A 37 -3.52 -14.71 2.83
CA PRO A 37 -4.66 -15.54 2.46
C PRO A 37 -4.74 -16.83 3.29
N MET A 38 -3.61 -17.49 3.55
CA MET A 38 -3.55 -18.68 4.40
C MET A 38 -3.90 -18.35 5.86
N LEU A 39 -3.35 -17.24 6.36
CA LEU A 39 -3.64 -16.74 7.70
C LEU A 39 -5.13 -16.38 7.85
N GLY A 40 -5.72 -15.74 6.86
CA GLY A 40 -7.15 -15.39 6.83
C GLY A 40 -8.04 -16.62 6.93
N THR A 41 -7.69 -17.68 6.21
CA THR A 41 -8.38 -18.98 6.32
C THR A 41 -8.24 -19.56 7.74
N ALA A 42 -7.03 -19.54 8.31
CA ALA A 42 -6.76 -20.07 9.65
C ALA A 42 -7.46 -19.27 10.76
N LEU A 43 -7.63 -17.97 10.57
CA LEU A 43 -8.33 -17.06 11.49
C LEU A 43 -9.86 -17.12 11.35
N GLY A 44 -10.40 -17.84 10.36
CA GLY A 44 -11.82 -18.01 10.16
C GLY A 44 -12.53 -16.83 9.50
N PHE A 45 -11.83 -16.05 8.65
CA PHE A 45 -12.51 -15.05 7.82
C PHE A 45 -13.58 -15.70 6.93
N SER A 46 -14.68 -14.96 6.69
CA SER A 46 -15.76 -15.44 5.83
C SER A 46 -15.23 -15.81 4.44
N GLN A 47 -15.54 -17.03 4.03
CA GLN A 47 -15.18 -17.56 2.70
C GLN A 47 -16.25 -17.26 1.65
N THR A 48 -17.41 -16.76 2.08
CA THR A 48 -18.55 -16.40 1.22
C THR A 48 -18.63 -14.91 0.93
N SER A 49 -17.85 -14.09 1.64
CA SER A 49 -17.74 -12.65 1.44
C SER A 49 -16.28 -12.23 1.51
N GLY A 50 -15.86 -11.39 0.56
CA GLY A 50 -14.52 -10.81 0.49
C GLY A 50 -14.33 -9.61 1.39
N GLU A 51 -15.35 -9.13 2.09
CA GLU A 51 -15.34 -7.84 2.77
C GLU A 51 -14.32 -7.79 3.93
N ALA A 52 -14.42 -8.71 4.87
CA ALA A 52 -13.56 -8.73 6.06
C ALA A 52 -12.08 -8.94 5.69
N PHE A 53 -11.79 -9.92 4.82
CA PHE A 53 -10.41 -10.13 4.36
C PHE A 53 -9.92 -8.96 3.50
N GLY A 54 -10.77 -8.34 2.69
CA GLY A 54 -10.44 -7.14 1.91
C GLY A 54 -10.03 -5.95 2.79
N ILE A 55 -10.75 -5.71 3.89
CA ILE A 55 -10.39 -4.69 4.89
C ILE A 55 -9.04 -5.04 5.54
N PHE A 56 -8.85 -6.30 5.94
CA PHE A 56 -7.59 -6.76 6.53
C PHE A 56 -6.41 -6.57 5.57
N ALA A 57 -6.50 -7.07 4.35
CA ALA A 57 -5.44 -6.94 3.36
C ALA A 57 -5.14 -5.47 3.04
N GLY A 58 -6.17 -4.63 2.87
CA GLY A 58 -6.04 -3.20 2.58
C GLY A 58 -5.36 -2.41 3.69
N THR A 59 -5.57 -2.79 4.96
CA THR A 59 -4.98 -2.11 6.12
C THR A 59 -3.65 -2.69 6.55
N ALA A 60 -3.49 -4.01 6.53
CA ALA A 60 -2.30 -4.70 7.06
C ALA A 60 -1.12 -4.75 6.09
N VAL A 61 -1.36 -4.81 4.78
CA VAL A 61 -0.31 -4.84 3.77
C VAL A 61 0.08 -3.40 3.38
N ASN A 62 1.37 -3.09 3.27
CA ASN A 62 1.82 -1.72 3.05
C ASN A 62 1.83 -1.28 1.60
N ASP A 63 2.09 -2.18 0.66
CA ASP A 63 2.19 -1.88 -0.77
C ASP A 63 0.91 -2.27 -1.52
N THR A 64 0.48 -1.42 -2.47
CA THR A 64 -0.76 -1.63 -3.22
C THR A 64 -0.71 -2.87 -4.10
N SER A 65 0.43 -3.18 -4.70
CA SER A 65 0.60 -4.35 -5.54
C SER A 65 0.48 -5.65 -4.74
N SER A 66 1.06 -5.67 -3.54
CA SER A 66 0.95 -6.82 -2.61
C SER A 66 -0.45 -6.97 -2.03
N VAL A 67 -1.16 -5.85 -1.76
CA VAL A 67 -2.59 -5.87 -1.41
C VAL A 67 -3.40 -6.51 -2.53
N THR A 68 -3.16 -6.08 -3.77
CA THR A 68 -3.84 -6.64 -4.95
C THR A 68 -3.58 -8.13 -5.09
N ALA A 69 -2.32 -8.57 -4.90
CA ALA A 69 -1.95 -9.97 -4.98
C ALA A 69 -2.66 -10.81 -3.90
N ALA A 70 -2.61 -10.37 -2.64
CA ALA A 70 -3.27 -11.08 -1.53
C ALA A 70 -4.79 -11.18 -1.73
N ALA A 71 -5.43 -10.06 -2.09
CA ALA A 71 -6.87 -10.00 -2.30
C ALA A 71 -7.33 -10.81 -3.53
N SER A 72 -6.59 -10.75 -4.64
CA SER A 72 -6.88 -11.58 -5.83
C SER A 72 -6.68 -13.07 -5.55
N THR A 73 -5.70 -13.42 -4.70
CA THR A 73 -5.51 -14.80 -4.27
C THR A 73 -6.71 -15.28 -3.48
N TRP A 74 -7.22 -14.48 -2.54
CA TRP A 74 -8.42 -14.78 -1.77
C TRP A 74 -9.65 -14.95 -2.67
N ASP A 75 -9.87 -14.00 -3.59
CA ASP A 75 -10.96 -14.09 -4.57
C ASP A 75 -10.87 -15.37 -5.42
N SER A 76 -9.65 -15.77 -5.80
CA SER A 76 -9.43 -17.01 -6.56
C SER A 76 -9.65 -18.27 -5.74
N MET A 77 -9.25 -18.27 -4.45
CA MET A 77 -9.44 -19.43 -3.56
C MET A 77 -10.91 -19.73 -3.29
N TYR A 78 -11.73 -18.68 -3.18
CA TYR A 78 -13.15 -18.80 -2.78
C TYR A 78 -14.14 -18.41 -3.87
N SER A 79 -13.67 -18.18 -5.11
CA SER A 79 -14.50 -17.86 -6.28
C SER A 79 -15.37 -16.60 -6.10
N LEU A 80 -14.85 -15.60 -5.39
CA LEU A 80 -15.55 -14.34 -5.08
C LEU A 80 -15.49 -13.29 -6.21
N GLY A 81 -14.94 -13.65 -7.36
CA GLY A 81 -14.81 -12.75 -8.52
C GLY A 81 -13.78 -11.66 -8.30
N SER A 82 -14.17 -10.49 -7.87
CA SER A 82 -13.27 -9.37 -7.54
C SER A 82 -13.71 -8.59 -6.29
N GLU A 83 -14.58 -9.16 -5.48
CA GLU A 83 -15.15 -8.50 -4.30
C GLU A 83 -14.07 -8.10 -3.30
N THR A 84 -13.22 -9.05 -2.93
CA THR A 84 -12.11 -8.81 -2.01
C THR A 84 -11.11 -7.81 -2.56
N LEU A 85 -10.78 -7.92 -3.84
CA LEU A 85 -9.85 -7.03 -4.51
C LEU A 85 -10.36 -5.59 -4.51
N ASP A 86 -11.61 -5.38 -4.89
CA ASP A 86 -12.20 -4.05 -4.98
C ASP A 86 -12.28 -3.39 -3.59
N LYS A 87 -12.64 -4.16 -2.55
CA LYS A 87 -12.66 -3.69 -1.17
C LYS A 87 -11.25 -3.36 -0.65
N ALA A 88 -10.29 -4.26 -0.82
CA ALA A 88 -8.92 -4.09 -0.35
C ALA A 88 -8.23 -2.88 -1.00
N VAL A 89 -8.39 -2.70 -2.30
CA VAL A 89 -7.83 -1.56 -3.02
C VAL A 89 -8.47 -0.26 -2.57
N THR A 90 -9.79 -0.21 -2.39
CA THR A 90 -10.50 0.98 -1.90
C THR A 90 -10.00 1.39 -0.52
N VAL A 91 -9.91 0.45 0.43
CA VAL A 91 -9.38 0.69 1.77
C VAL A 91 -7.94 1.18 1.70
N LYS A 92 -7.11 0.56 0.84
CA LYS A 92 -5.71 0.96 0.67
C LYS A 92 -5.57 2.38 0.11
N LEU A 93 -6.35 2.73 -0.88
CA LEU A 93 -6.30 4.05 -1.49
C LEU A 93 -6.77 5.13 -0.51
N THR A 94 -7.80 4.87 0.28
CA THR A 94 -8.26 5.78 1.35
C THR A 94 -7.13 6.04 2.36
N ARG A 95 -6.41 5.00 2.79
CA ARG A 95 -5.23 5.15 3.66
C ARG A 95 -4.12 5.96 2.98
N THR A 96 -3.94 5.80 1.67
CA THR A 96 -2.92 6.53 0.91
C THR A 96 -3.22 8.03 0.87
N LEU A 97 -4.49 8.44 0.89
CA LEU A 97 -4.87 9.85 0.99
C LEU A 97 -4.37 10.51 2.28
N ALA A 98 -4.20 9.76 3.37
CA ALA A 98 -3.64 10.27 4.62
C ALA A 98 -2.17 10.73 4.48
N ILE A 99 -1.45 10.30 3.45
CA ILE A 99 -0.08 10.77 3.16
C ILE A 99 -0.09 12.29 2.89
N ILE A 100 -1.15 12.82 2.27
CA ILE A 100 -1.24 14.26 1.94
C ILE A 100 -1.13 15.14 3.21
N PRO A 101 -2.03 14.99 4.21
CA PRO A 101 -1.92 15.82 5.41
C PRO A 101 -0.61 15.57 6.18
N ILE A 102 -0.12 14.33 6.22
CA ILE A 102 1.15 13.99 6.89
C ILE A 102 2.32 14.73 6.22
N THR A 103 2.43 14.66 4.90
CA THR A 103 3.52 15.32 4.16
C THR A 103 3.40 16.84 4.23
N LEU A 104 2.18 17.40 4.24
CA LEU A 104 1.97 18.83 4.42
C LEU A 104 2.41 19.30 5.81
N VAL A 105 2.08 18.55 6.87
CA VAL A 105 2.51 18.86 8.23
C VAL A 105 4.03 18.80 8.35
N LEU A 106 4.66 17.74 7.82
CA LEU A 106 6.12 17.61 7.81
C LEU A 106 6.80 18.74 7.01
N ALA A 107 6.26 19.07 5.85
CA ALA A 107 6.76 20.20 5.05
C ALA A 107 6.62 21.53 5.80
N TRP A 108 5.49 21.76 6.47
CA TRP A 108 5.28 22.97 7.29
C TRP A 108 6.23 23.02 8.49
N MET A 109 6.42 21.93 9.20
CA MET A 109 7.40 21.84 10.29
C MET A 109 8.82 22.15 9.80
N ARG A 110 9.21 21.57 8.66
CA ARG A 110 10.53 21.82 8.06
C ARG A 110 10.68 23.28 7.60
N THR A 111 9.64 23.87 7.00
CA THR A 111 9.65 25.29 6.59
C THR A 111 9.85 26.21 7.80
N ARG A 112 9.23 25.89 8.93
CA ARG A 112 9.45 26.64 10.18
C ARG A 112 10.89 26.52 10.69
N SER A 113 11.48 25.33 10.64
CA SER A 113 12.89 25.13 11.01
C SER A 113 13.87 25.74 9.99
N ALA A 114 13.56 25.66 8.69
CA ALA A 114 14.41 26.19 7.63
C ALA A 114 14.31 27.71 7.45
N GLN A 115 13.24 28.37 7.90
CA GLN A 115 13.18 29.83 8.04
C GLN A 115 14.22 30.36 9.03
N ALA A 116 14.68 29.54 9.97
CA ALA A 116 15.84 29.84 10.80
C ALA A 116 17.18 29.75 10.02
N ASP A 117 17.25 28.97 8.92
CA ASP A 117 18.48 28.69 8.13
C ASP A 117 18.46 29.29 6.71
N GLY A 118 17.44 30.05 6.31
CA GLY A 118 17.40 30.78 5.04
C GLY A 118 17.26 29.93 3.77
N LYS A 119 16.97 28.62 3.87
CA LYS A 119 16.79 27.72 2.72
C LYS A 119 15.33 27.67 2.26
N LYS A 120 15.08 27.99 0.97
CA LYS A 120 13.75 27.85 0.35
C LYS A 120 13.44 26.39 0.09
N VAL A 121 12.39 25.85 0.72
CA VAL A 121 11.89 24.49 0.47
C VAL A 121 10.93 24.53 -0.72
N GLU A 122 11.24 23.81 -1.80
CA GLU A 122 10.36 23.68 -2.96
C GLU A 122 9.22 22.69 -2.65
N LEU A 123 8.07 23.21 -2.20
CA LEU A 123 6.84 22.45 -1.95
C LEU A 123 6.43 21.56 -3.15
N LYS A 124 6.78 21.98 -4.37
CA LYS A 124 6.47 21.26 -5.60
C LYS A 124 7.16 19.89 -5.70
N LYS A 125 8.31 19.68 -5.05
CA LYS A 125 9.05 18.41 -5.02
C LYS A 125 8.49 17.43 -3.98
N ILE A 126 7.76 17.93 -2.99
CA ILE A 126 7.23 17.12 -1.87
C ILE A 126 5.81 16.61 -2.19
N PHE A 127 5.07 17.28 -3.09
CA PHE A 127 3.70 16.91 -3.40
C PHE A 127 3.64 15.68 -4.31
N PRO A 128 3.01 14.58 -3.87
CA PRO A 128 2.91 13.35 -4.66
C PRO A 128 1.83 13.50 -5.75
N PHE A 129 2.23 13.93 -6.95
CA PHE A 129 1.35 14.19 -8.09
C PHE A 129 0.45 13.00 -8.48
N PHE A 130 0.85 11.76 -8.18
CA PHE A 130 0.04 10.57 -8.46
C PHE A 130 -1.33 10.61 -7.74
N ILE A 131 -1.42 11.26 -6.58
CA ILE A 131 -2.67 11.43 -5.83
C ILE A 131 -3.62 12.35 -6.60
N LEU A 132 -3.10 13.42 -7.21
CA LEU A 132 -3.90 14.31 -8.04
C LEU A 132 -4.49 13.57 -9.24
N TYR A 133 -3.66 12.74 -9.90
CA TYR A 133 -4.14 11.90 -11.01
C TYR A 133 -5.17 10.87 -10.56
N PHE A 134 -5.01 10.30 -9.37
CA PHE A 134 -5.99 9.39 -8.80
C PHE A 134 -7.33 10.07 -8.53
N ILE A 135 -7.32 11.25 -7.89
CA ILE A 135 -8.53 12.04 -7.64
C ILE A 135 -9.21 12.42 -8.97
N LEU A 136 -8.43 12.89 -9.94
CA LEU A 136 -8.94 13.25 -11.26
C LEU A 136 -9.60 12.05 -11.95
N ALA A 137 -8.93 10.91 -11.98
CA ALA A 137 -9.49 9.68 -12.55
C ALA A 137 -10.77 9.24 -11.83
N SER A 138 -10.79 9.33 -10.49
CA SER A 138 -11.97 9.01 -9.69
C SER A 138 -13.15 9.92 -10.01
N VAL A 139 -12.92 11.23 -10.11
CA VAL A 139 -13.94 12.21 -10.48
C VAL A 139 -14.47 11.95 -11.90
N ILE A 140 -13.58 11.70 -12.87
CA ILE A 140 -13.96 11.37 -14.25
C ILE A 140 -14.81 10.11 -14.30
N THR A 141 -14.38 9.05 -13.60
CA THR A 141 -15.12 7.79 -13.57
C THR A 141 -16.50 7.96 -12.92
N THR A 142 -16.57 8.67 -11.80
CA THR A 142 -17.83 8.94 -11.10
C THR A 142 -18.78 9.77 -11.97
N ALA A 143 -18.29 10.84 -12.60
CA ALA A 143 -19.07 11.69 -13.49
C ALA A 143 -19.56 10.90 -14.73
N ALA A 144 -18.69 10.11 -15.36
CA ALA A 144 -19.07 9.28 -16.50
C ALA A 144 -20.15 8.26 -16.13
N THR A 145 -20.03 7.61 -14.97
CA THR A 145 -21.03 6.65 -14.50
C THR A 145 -22.36 7.35 -14.16
N ALA A 146 -22.32 8.55 -13.58
CA ALA A 146 -23.52 9.36 -13.32
C ALA A 146 -24.21 9.82 -14.60
N LEU A 147 -23.47 10.02 -15.70
CA LEU A 147 -23.99 10.34 -17.04
C LEU A 147 -24.48 9.10 -17.80
N GLY A 148 -24.50 7.92 -17.18
CA GLY A 148 -25.02 6.68 -17.77
C GLY A 148 -24.00 5.88 -18.58
N VAL A 149 -22.72 6.20 -18.53
CA VAL A 149 -21.67 5.37 -19.15
C VAL A 149 -21.53 4.07 -18.36
N PRO A 150 -21.71 2.89 -18.99
CA PRO A 150 -21.60 1.63 -18.28
C PRO A 150 -20.17 1.40 -17.77
N ALA A 151 -20.04 0.90 -16.55
CA ALA A 151 -18.74 0.62 -15.90
C ALA A 151 -17.85 -0.35 -16.72
N SER A 152 -18.45 -1.15 -17.60
CA SER A 152 -17.75 -2.05 -18.51
C SER A 152 -16.78 -1.33 -19.48
N VAL A 153 -17.00 -0.06 -19.78
CA VAL A 153 -16.09 0.75 -20.61
C VAL A 153 -14.70 0.88 -19.96
N PHE A 154 -14.64 0.86 -18.64
CA PHE A 154 -13.39 0.93 -17.89
C PHE A 154 -12.72 -0.45 -17.66
N SER A 155 -13.38 -1.54 -18.04
CA SER A 155 -12.87 -2.91 -17.87
C SER A 155 -11.50 -3.15 -18.54
N PRO A 156 -11.22 -2.68 -19.77
CA PRO A 156 -9.88 -2.85 -20.38
C PRO A 156 -8.78 -2.16 -19.58
N LEU A 157 -9.05 -0.97 -19.02
CA LEU A 157 -8.11 -0.25 -18.17
C LEU A 157 -7.84 -1.01 -16.86
N LYS A 158 -8.88 -1.61 -16.26
CA LYS A 158 -8.76 -2.45 -15.06
C LYS A 158 -7.89 -3.69 -15.35
N THR A 159 -8.09 -4.33 -16.50
CA THR A 159 -7.28 -5.49 -16.94
C THR A 159 -5.82 -5.10 -17.19
N LEU A 160 -5.59 -3.98 -17.89
CA LEU A 160 -4.25 -3.45 -18.13
C LEU A 160 -3.54 -3.11 -16.81
N SER A 161 -4.24 -2.48 -15.87
CA SER A 161 -3.71 -2.18 -14.54
C SER A 161 -3.28 -3.45 -13.80
N LYS A 162 -4.12 -4.49 -13.78
CA LYS A 162 -3.78 -5.79 -13.18
C LYS A 162 -2.52 -6.38 -13.82
N PHE A 163 -2.43 -6.37 -15.14
CA PHE A 163 -1.26 -6.87 -15.87
C PHE A 163 0.02 -6.10 -15.50
N LEU A 164 -0.05 -4.76 -15.46
CA LEU A 164 1.09 -3.92 -15.07
C LEU A 164 1.52 -4.14 -13.61
N ILE A 165 0.57 -4.40 -12.72
CA ILE A 165 0.87 -4.72 -11.32
C ILE A 165 1.63 -6.05 -11.24
N VAL A 166 1.17 -7.09 -11.94
CA VAL A 166 1.86 -8.39 -11.99
C VAL A 166 3.27 -8.24 -12.55
N LEU A 167 3.44 -7.48 -13.63
CA LEU A 167 4.75 -7.19 -14.21
C LEU A 167 5.69 -6.48 -13.23
N ALA A 168 5.19 -5.45 -12.55
CA ALA A 168 5.95 -4.71 -11.55
C ALA A 168 6.36 -5.59 -10.37
N MET A 169 5.45 -6.44 -9.86
CA MET A 169 5.74 -7.38 -8.77
C MET A 169 6.78 -8.42 -9.18
N SER A 170 6.70 -8.93 -10.41
CA SER A 170 7.70 -9.87 -10.95
C SER A 170 9.08 -9.21 -11.05
N ALA A 171 9.14 -7.98 -11.54
CA ALA A 171 10.39 -7.21 -11.63
C ALA A 171 11.01 -6.94 -10.26
N ILE A 172 10.21 -6.57 -9.26
CA ILE A 172 10.67 -6.36 -7.87
C ILE A 172 11.18 -7.68 -7.28
N GLY A 173 10.44 -8.78 -7.47
CA GLY A 173 10.85 -10.11 -6.99
C GLY A 173 12.20 -10.54 -7.54
N LEU A 174 12.42 -10.36 -8.85
CA LEU A 174 13.68 -10.70 -9.52
C LEU A 174 14.86 -9.82 -9.07
N ASN A 175 14.62 -8.55 -8.76
CA ASN A 175 15.65 -7.62 -8.29
C ASN A 175 15.97 -7.73 -6.78
N THR A 176 15.14 -8.43 -6.01
CA THR A 176 15.33 -8.54 -4.56
C THR A 176 16.34 -9.64 -4.23
N ASN A 177 17.52 -9.25 -3.78
CA ASN A 177 18.52 -10.21 -3.29
C ASN A 177 18.27 -10.54 -1.82
N ILE A 178 17.47 -11.57 -1.58
CA ILE A 178 17.07 -12.03 -0.22
C ILE A 178 18.27 -12.39 0.64
N VAL A 179 19.31 -13.00 0.07
CA VAL A 179 20.52 -13.41 0.80
C VAL A 179 21.28 -12.18 1.30
N LYS A 180 21.44 -11.16 0.46
CA LYS A 180 22.07 -9.90 0.84
C LYS A 180 21.24 -9.20 1.93
N LEU A 181 19.94 -9.17 1.79
CA LEU A 181 19.02 -8.57 2.75
C LEU A 181 19.12 -9.22 4.14
N ILE A 182 19.16 -10.56 4.21
CA ILE A 182 19.28 -11.30 5.48
C ILE A 182 20.66 -11.08 6.11
N ARG A 183 21.74 -11.05 5.32
CA ARG A 183 23.10 -10.89 5.83
C ARG A 183 23.40 -9.48 6.34
N THR A 184 22.86 -8.45 5.69
CA THR A 184 23.18 -7.04 6.00
C THR A 184 22.15 -6.38 6.92
N GLY A 185 20.97 -6.98 7.09
CA GLY A 185 19.77 -6.31 7.60
C GLY A 185 19.25 -6.78 8.96
N GLY A 186 20.07 -7.32 9.87
CA GLY A 186 19.55 -7.87 11.14
C GLY A 186 18.65 -6.91 11.93
N LYS A 187 19.08 -5.67 12.18
CA LYS A 187 18.27 -4.65 12.89
C LYS A 187 17.09 -4.15 12.05
N PRO A 188 17.24 -3.72 10.77
CA PRO A 188 16.13 -3.31 9.93
C PRO A 188 15.11 -4.42 9.70
N LEU A 189 15.54 -5.69 9.55
CA LEU A 189 14.64 -6.84 9.45
C LEU A 189 13.81 -7.03 10.72
N GLY A 190 14.45 -6.96 11.90
CA GLY A 190 13.75 -7.04 13.18
C GLY A 190 12.72 -5.94 13.35
N LEU A 191 13.07 -4.69 13.00
CA LEU A 191 12.14 -3.56 13.03
C LEU A 191 10.98 -3.76 12.04
N GLY A 192 11.30 -4.18 10.81
CA GLY A 192 10.30 -4.48 9.78
C GLY A 192 9.33 -5.57 10.21
N PHE A 193 9.83 -6.63 10.85
CA PHE A 193 9.00 -7.70 11.42
C PHE A 193 8.08 -7.20 12.54
N CYS A 194 8.59 -6.42 13.48
CA CYS A 194 7.78 -5.82 14.55
C CYS A 194 6.68 -4.91 13.98
N CYS A 195 7.02 -4.06 13.01
CA CYS A 195 6.04 -3.21 12.34
C CYS A 195 4.98 -4.04 11.60
N TRP A 196 5.41 -5.09 10.89
CA TRP A 196 4.52 -5.96 10.13
C TRP A 196 3.52 -6.70 11.03
N VAL A 197 4.00 -7.31 12.10
CA VAL A 197 3.15 -7.98 13.11
C VAL A 197 2.26 -6.98 13.82
N GLY A 198 2.80 -5.81 14.19
CA GLY A 198 2.04 -4.75 14.87
C GLY A 198 0.90 -4.20 14.01
N ILE A 199 1.14 -3.95 12.72
CA ILE A 199 0.10 -3.46 11.80
C ILE A 199 -0.96 -4.54 11.56
N ALA A 200 -0.55 -5.79 11.34
CA ALA A 200 -1.48 -6.91 11.14
C ALA A 200 -2.33 -7.15 12.41
N GLY A 201 -1.70 -7.17 13.58
CA GLY A 201 -2.39 -7.33 14.85
C GLY A 201 -3.36 -6.20 15.15
N MET A 202 -2.95 -4.94 14.90
CA MET A 202 -3.83 -3.78 15.06
C MET A 202 -5.02 -3.82 14.09
N SER A 203 -4.79 -4.24 12.84
CA SER A 203 -5.86 -4.41 11.85
C SER A 203 -6.90 -5.42 12.32
N LEU A 204 -6.46 -6.59 12.81
CA LEU A 204 -7.35 -7.63 13.35
C LEU A 204 -8.09 -7.16 14.58
N LEU A 205 -7.40 -6.51 15.52
CA LEU A 205 -7.99 -5.96 16.73
C LEU A 205 -9.08 -4.94 16.42
N MET A 206 -8.82 -4.00 15.51
CA MET A 206 -9.81 -3.00 15.11
C MET A 206 -11.03 -3.63 14.44
N GLN A 207 -10.83 -4.61 13.56
CA GLN A 207 -11.94 -5.31 12.92
C GLN A 207 -12.78 -6.09 13.93
N HIS A 208 -12.15 -6.73 14.92
CA HIS A 208 -12.84 -7.42 15.99
C HIS A 208 -13.67 -6.45 16.86
N ILE A 209 -13.10 -5.31 17.25
CA ILE A 209 -13.80 -4.28 18.04
C ILE A 209 -14.99 -3.70 17.25
N LEU A 210 -14.84 -3.50 15.94
CA LEU A 210 -15.89 -2.94 15.08
C LEU A 210 -16.92 -3.99 14.64
N GLY A 211 -16.76 -5.25 15.01
CA GLY A 211 -17.67 -6.34 14.62
C GLY A 211 -17.70 -6.61 13.11
N LEU A 212 -16.58 -6.36 12.42
CA LEU A 212 -16.44 -6.58 10.98
C LEU A 212 -16.00 -8.01 10.65
N TRP A 213 -15.58 -8.73 11.66
CA TRP A 213 -15.10 -10.11 11.61
C TRP A 213 -15.25 -10.79 12.95
#